data_c27842888c38718117c04343fcc8ca74
#
_entry.id   c27842888c38718117c04343fcc8ca74
#
_cell.length_a   1.000
_cell.length_b   1.000
_cell.length_c   1.000
_cell.angle_alpha   90.00
_cell.angle_beta   90.00
_cell.angle_gamma   90.00
#
_symmetry.space_group_name_H-M   'P 1'
#
loop_
_entity.id
_entity.type
_entity.pdbx_description
1 polymer ?
#
loop_
_entity_poly.entity_id
_entity_poly.type
_entity_poly.pdbx_seq_one_letter_code
_entity_poly.pdbx_strand_id
1 'polypeptide(L)'
;MRITNQMMINSSISNIQVNKNQINTLSTELSTQKKISKPSDDPIIAIRALRLRSSLDEVTQYLGKNIPDASSWLSVTHDALDESNSIIKDLYKY
;
A
#
# COMPACT_ATOMS: atom_id res chain seq x y z
N MET A 1 -49.21 -5.34 23.92
CA MET A 1 -48.60 -4.14 23.33
C MET A 1 -49.37 -3.73 22.11
N ARG A 2 -49.85 -2.52 22.04
CA ARG A 2 -50.63 -2.05 20.93
C ARG A 2 -49.72 -1.29 19.96
N ILE A 3 -49.40 -1.89 18.82
CA ILE A 3 -48.62 -1.24 17.77
C ILE A 3 -49.61 -0.51 16.87
N THR A 4 -49.45 0.80 16.74
CA THR A 4 -50.27 1.62 15.86
C THR A 4 -49.81 1.51 14.40
N ASN A 5 -50.72 1.76 13.46
CA ASN A 5 -50.39 1.84 12.02
C ASN A 5 -49.24 2.83 11.74
N GLN A 6 -49.26 3.95 12.46
CA GLN A 6 -48.21 4.96 12.33
C GLN A 6 -46.82 4.43 12.74
N MET A 7 -46.74 3.63 13.79
CA MET A 7 -45.47 2.98 14.21
C MET A 7 -44.99 1.97 13.19
N MET A 8 -45.88 1.19 12.58
CA MET A 8 -45.54 0.26 11.52
C MET A 8 -45.01 0.96 10.27
N ILE A 9 -45.66 2.06 9.86
CA ILE A 9 -45.22 2.89 8.73
C ILE A 9 -43.84 3.51 9.00
N ASN A 10 -43.63 4.07 10.19
CA ASN A 10 -42.36 4.67 10.59
C ASN A 10 -41.22 3.63 10.62
N SER A 11 -41.52 2.44 11.14
CA SER A 11 -40.56 1.32 11.15
C SER A 11 -40.20 0.88 9.72
N SER A 12 -41.19 0.76 8.84
CA SER A 12 -40.97 0.41 7.44
C SER A 12 -40.14 1.47 6.71
N ILE A 13 -40.45 2.76 6.90
CA ILE A 13 -39.64 3.85 6.33
C ILE A 13 -38.23 3.83 6.84
N SER A 14 -38.01 3.60 8.14
CA SER A 14 -36.69 3.49 8.73
C SER A 14 -35.88 2.34 8.11
N ASN A 15 -36.47 1.17 7.94
CA ASN A 15 -35.86 0.03 7.30
C ASN A 15 -35.48 0.29 5.84
N ILE A 16 -36.35 0.95 5.09
CA ILE A 16 -36.09 1.37 3.72
C ILE A 16 -34.92 2.35 3.67
N GLN A 17 -34.83 3.27 4.61
CA GLN A 17 -33.73 4.24 4.71
C GLN A 17 -32.40 3.55 4.96
N VAL A 18 -32.35 2.57 5.87
CA VAL A 18 -31.18 1.75 6.14
C VAL A 18 -30.74 1.00 4.88
N ASN A 19 -31.67 0.35 4.19
CA ASN A 19 -31.37 -0.38 2.95
C ASN A 19 -30.84 0.55 1.86
N LYS A 20 -31.43 1.75 1.72
CA LYS A 20 -30.98 2.75 0.78
C LYS A 20 -29.55 3.22 1.08
N ASN A 21 -29.22 3.43 2.34
CA ASN A 21 -27.86 3.81 2.74
C ASN A 21 -26.85 2.69 2.43
N GLN A 22 -27.21 1.44 2.68
CA GLN A 22 -26.37 0.29 2.31
C GLN A 22 -26.14 0.19 0.79
N ILE A 23 -27.19 0.40 -0.01
CA ILE A 23 -27.07 0.42 -1.48
C ILE A 23 -26.13 1.53 -1.93
N ASN A 24 -26.26 2.73 -1.36
CA ASN A 24 -25.36 3.84 -1.67
C ASN A 24 -23.89 3.52 -1.32
N THR A 25 -23.64 2.92 -0.17
CA THR A 25 -22.29 2.51 0.25
C THR A 25 -21.73 1.47 -0.71
N LEU A 26 -22.48 0.41 -1.01
CA LEU A 26 -22.07 -0.63 -1.95
C LEU A 26 -21.84 -0.10 -3.37
N SER A 27 -22.68 0.83 -3.83
CA SER A 27 -22.52 1.48 -5.12
C SER A 27 -21.22 2.29 -5.18
N THR A 28 -20.89 3.00 -4.12
CA THR A 28 -19.63 3.76 -4.01
C THR A 28 -18.43 2.82 -3.97
N GLU A 29 -18.49 1.74 -3.19
CA GLU A 29 -17.44 0.72 -3.15
C GLU A 29 -17.21 0.08 -4.52
N LEU A 30 -18.28 -0.23 -5.24
CA LEU A 30 -18.22 -0.80 -6.58
C LEU A 30 -17.60 0.19 -7.60
N SER A 31 -17.98 1.46 -7.54
CA SER A 31 -17.47 2.50 -8.43
C SER A 31 -15.99 2.81 -8.19
N THR A 32 -15.58 2.84 -6.94
CA THR A 32 -14.19 3.15 -6.55
C THR A 32 -13.29 1.92 -6.53
N GLN A 33 -13.87 0.71 -6.54
CA GLN A 33 -13.19 -0.56 -6.33
C GLN A 33 -12.38 -0.60 -5.02
N LYS A 34 -12.78 0.22 -4.06
CA LYS A 34 -12.15 0.34 -2.74
C LYS A 34 -13.21 0.18 -1.66
N LYS A 35 -12.93 -0.65 -0.67
CA LYS A 35 -13.81 -0.84 0.49
C LYS A 35 -13.94 0.43 1.34
N ILE A 36 -12.92 1.28 1.32
CA ILE A 36 -12.87 2.52 2.10
C ILE A 36 -12.46 3.65 1.16
N SER A 37 -13.28 4.70 1.08
CA SER A 37 -12.96 5.91 0.34
C SER A 37 -12.40 7.01 1.23
N LYS A 38 -12.76 7.03 2.50
CA LYS A 38 -12.29 8.02 3.48
C LYS A 38 -11.72 7.33 4.72
N PRO A 39 -10.66 7.88 5.35
CA PRO A 39 -10.12 7.35 6.61
C PRO A 39 -11.13 7.28 7.75
N SER A 40 -12.17 8.12 7.70
CA SER A 40 -13.25 8.17 8.70
C SER A 40 -14.24 6.99 8.60
N ASP A 41 -14.27 6.28 7.46
CA ASP A 41 -15.21 5.17 7.27
C ASP A 41 -14.82 3.97 8.14
N ASP A 42 -13.53 3.63 8.17
CA ASP A 42 -12.96 2.63 9.08
C ASP A 42 -11.49 2.98 9.39
N PRO A 43 -11.23 3.60 10.54
CA PRO A 43 -9.87 4.05 10.88
C PRO A 43 -8.89 2.90 11.06
N ILE A 44 -9.33 1.73 11.50
CA ILE A 44 -8.45 0.58 11.73
C ILE A 44 -7.94 0.03 10.40
N ILE A 45 -8.83 -0.14 9.44
CA ILE A 45 -8.45 -0.60 8.09
C ILE A 45 -7.63 0.46 7.37
N ALA A 46 -7.96 1.75 7.53
CA ALA A 46 -7.19 2.86 6.97
C ALA A 46 -5.74 2.85 7.46
N ILE A 47 -5.51 2.67 8.77
CA ILE A 47 -4.16 2.58 9.34
C ILE A 47 -3.41 1.36 8.80
N ARG A 48 -4.07 0.20 8.69
CA ARG A 48 -3.46 -1.00 8.11
C ARG A 48 -3.09 -0.80 6.65
N ALA A 49 -3.95 -0.18 5.86
CA ALA A 49 -3.68 0.12 4.47
C ALA A 49 -2.50 1.08 4.31
N LEU A 50 -2.39 2.11 5.14
CA LEU A 50 -1.27 3.04 5.14
C LEU A 50 0.05 2.34 5.50
N ARG A 51 0.05 1.46 6.51
CA ARG A 51 1.23 0.68 6.88
C ARG A 51 1.69 -0.23 5.75
N LEU A 52 0.75 -0.93 5.09
CA LEU A 52 1.07 -1.80 3.96
C LEU A 52 1.62 -1.02 2.77
N ARG A 53 1.07 0.16 2.48
CA ARG A 53 1.61 1.05 1.43
C ARG A 53 3.02 1.52 1.77
N SER A 54 3.25 1.96 3.01
CA SER A 54 4.59 2.36 3.46
C SER A 54 5.60 1.22 3.32
N SER A 55 5.23 0.00 3.72
CA SER A 55 6.09 -1.18 3.56
C SER A 55 6.34 -1.51 2.08
N LEU A 56 5.32 -1.36 1.22
CA LEU A 56 5.47 -1.56 -0.21
C LEU A 56 6.42 -0.53 -0.83
N ASP A 57 6.30 0.74 -0.43
CA ASP A 57 7.17 1.82 -0.88
C ASP A 57 8.63 1.57 -0.45
N GLU A 58 8.85 1.12 0.80
CA GLU A 58 10.17 0.70 1.28
C GLU A 58 10.77 -0.42 0.43
N VAL A 59 10.04 -1.49 0.21
CA VAL A 59 10.50 -2.62 -0.62
C VAL A 59 10.77 -2.17 -2.05
N THR A 60 9.94 -1.33 -2.61
CA THR A 60 10.13 -0.77 -3.95
C THR A 60 11.38 0.09 -4.03
N GLN A 61 11.66 0.88 -2.99
CA GLN A 61 12.88 1.66 -2.90
C GLN A 61 14.13 0.78 -2.79
N TYR A 62 14.09 -0.27 -1.97
CA TYR A 62 15.20 -1.21 -1.86
C TYR A 62 15.51 -1.89 -3.19
N LEU A 63 14.49 -2.41 -3.86
CA LEU A 63 14.65 -3.10 -5.14
C LEU A 63 15.03 -2.17 -6.29
N GLY A 64 14.41 -0.99 -6.35
CA GLY A 64 14.56 -0.08 -7.49
C GLY A 64 15.76 0.85 -7.40
N LYS A 65 16.27 1.10 -6.20
CA LYS A 65 17.33 2.08 -5.99
C LYS A 65 18.49 1.56 -5.14
N ASN A 66 18.23 1.15 -3.92
CA ASN A 66 19.31 0.82 -2.97
C ASN A 66 20.17 -0.37 -3.43
N ILE A 67 19.55 -1.43 -3.92
CA ILE A 67 20.29 -2.62 -4.41
C ILE A 67 21.06 -2.32 -5.70
N PRO A 68 20.49 -1.67 -6.73
CA PRO A 68 21.25 -1.25 -7.90
C PRO A 68 22.40 -0.30 -7.58
N ASP A 69 22.19 0.67 -6.69
CA ASP A 69 23.24 1.61 -6.27
C ASP A 69 24.39 0.89 -5.54
N ALA A 70 24.06 -0.02 -4.61
CA ALA A 70 25.06 -0.83 -3.90
C ALA A 70 25.81 -1.76 -4.87
N SER A 71 25.12 -2.38 -5.81
CA SER A 71 25.74 -3.24 -6.82
C SER A 71 26.69 -2.46 -7.73
N SER A 72 26.29 -1.25 -8.14
CA SER A 72 27.13 -0.36 -8.93
C SER A 72 28.38 0.06 -8.17
N TRP A 73 28.24 0.39 -6.89
CA TRP A 73 29.37 0.78 -6.05
C TRP A 73 30.35 -0.37 -5.82
N LEU A 74 29.83 -1.58 -5.59
CA LEU A 74 30.65 -2.79 -5.49
C LEU A 74 31.39 -3.11 -6.79
N SER A 75 30.74 -2.91 -7.94
CA SER A 75 31.38 -3.09 -9.26
C SER A 75 32.57 -2.14 -9.43
N VAL A 76 32.39 -0.86 -9.13
CA VAL A 76 33.49 0.13 -9.21
C VAL A 76 34.65 -0.24 -8.27
N THR A 77 34.34 -0.71 -7.07
CA THR A 77 35.38 -1.16 -6.12
C THR A 77 36.11 -2.39 -6.62
N HIS A 78 35.39 -3.34 -7.22
CA HIS A 78 35.94 -4.53 -7.81
C HIS A 78 36.89 -4.20 -8.97
N ASP A 79 36.47 -3.33 -9.88
CA ASP A 79 37.27 -2.88 -11.01
C ASP A 79 38.57 -2.19 -10.54
N ALA A 80 38.50 -1.35 -9.51
CA ALA A 80 39.68 -0.70 -8.91
C ALA A 80 40.64 -1.69 -8.27
N LEU A 81 40.13 -2.73 -7.62
CA LEU A 81 40.95 -3.80 -7.04
C LEU A 81 41.60 -4.66 -8.13
N ASP A 82 40.91 -4.97 -9.20
CA ASP A 82 41.43 -5.71 -10.33
C ASP A 82 42.55 -4.95 -11.04
N GLU A 83 42.36 -3.64 -11.24
CA GLU A 83 43.41 -2.78 -11.79
C GLU A 83 44.65 -2.73 -10.88
N SER A 84 44.45 -2.57 -9.57
CA SER A 84 45.54 -2.61 -8.57
C SER A 84 46.29 -3.93 -8.60
N ASN A 85 45.58 -5.04 -8.68
CA ASN A 85 46.16 -6.38 -8.77
C ASN A 85 46.94 -6.58 -10.08
N SER A 86 46.46 -6.02 -11.17
CA SER A 86 47.16 -6.04 -12.47
C SER A 86 48.47 -5.26 -12.40
N ILE A 87 48.49 -4.08 -11.80
CA ILE A 87 49.68 -3.26 -11.60
C ILE A 87 50.72 -4.02 -10.73
N ILE A 88 50.26 -4.65 -9.65
CA ILE A 88 51.16 -5.42 -8.79
C ILE A 88 51.79 -6.62 -9.55
N LYS A 89 51.00 -7.32 -10.36
CA LYS A 89 51.51 -8.42 -11.20
C LYS A 89 52.54 -7.95 -12.21
N ASP A 90 52.33 -6.78 -12.80
CA ASP A 90 53.27 -6.20 -13.75
C ASP A 90 54.59 -5.79 -13.06
N LEU A 91 54.52 -5.25 -11.83
CA LEU A 91 55.69 -4.95 -11.01
C LEU A 91 56.51 -6.23 -10.65
N TYR A 92 55.87 -7.37 -10.46
CA TYR A 92 56.54 -8.63 -10.22
C TYR A 92 57.26 -9.23 -11.44
N LYS A 93 56.93 -8.74 -12.64
CA LYS A 93 57.57 -9.19 -13.89
C LYS A 93 58.86 -8.44 -14.23
N TYR A 94 59.06 -7.30 -13.55
CA TYR A 94 60.29 -6.51 -13.68
C TYR A 94 61.27 -6.81 -12.56
#